data_2b9716972c0916b8023cbedff325e6bd
#
_entry.id   2b9716972c0916b8023cbedff325e6bd
#
_cell.length_a   1.000
_cell.length_b   1.000
_cell.length_c   1.000
_cell.angle_alpha   90.00
_cell.angle_beta   90.00
_cell.angle_gamma   90.00
#
_symmetry.space_group_name_H-M   'P 1'
#
loop_
_entity.id
_entity.type
_entity.pdbx_description
1 polymer ?
#
loop_
_entity_poly.entity_id
_entity_poly.type
_entity_poly.pdbx_seq_one_letter_code
_entity_poly.pdbx_strand_id
1 'polypeptide(L)'
;IAFWSIMAAIIVFLLVMLFIRIGQTREVSSYKNLDMITGEEMFIQKDDQYFVLIYSFEDNKDLESFDKGMYKYLTFCRDNGKHTKLYGLVSSKANNRKCFTTSSEQIDGAKQFPNALNEGQSDVLKIKESSLPMLLVIENNEVKEHKTGENEILSYLKDVMAKK
;
A
#
# COMPACT_ATOMS: atom_id res chain seq x y z
N ILE A 1 50.24 -18.00 -8.43
CA ILE A 1 48.88 -18.62 -8.35
C ILE A 1 48.01 -17.84 -7.37
N ALA A 2 48.45 -17.53 -6.14
CA ALA A 2 47.67 -16.85 -5.13
C ALA A 2 47.12 -15.45 -5.58
N PHE A 3 47.94 -14.66 -6.30
CA PHE A 3 47.57 -13.35 -6.78
C PHE A 3 46.34 -13.41 -7.72
N TRP A 4 46.34 -14.32 -8.68
CA TRP A 4 45.23 -14.47 -9.61
C TRP A 4 43.92 -14.94 -8.94
N SER A 5 44.02 -15.77 -7.91
CA SER A 5 42.89 -16.22 -7.13
C SER A 5 42.24 -15.07 -6.34
N ILE A 6 43.04 -14.21 -5.75
CA ILE A 6 42.55 -13.03 -5.01
C ILE A 6 41.87 -12.05 -5.97
N MET A 7 42.49 -11.78 -7.12
CA MET A 7 41.90 -10.91 -8.15
C MET A 7 40.58 -11.45 -8.65
N ALA A 8 40.46 -12.74 -8.91
CA ALA A 8 39.23 -13.38 -9.34
C ALA A 8 38.13 -13.23 -8.25
N ALA A 9 38.45 -13.45 -6.98
CA ALA A 9 37.52 -13.28 -5.86
C ALA A 9 37.01 -11.85 -5.76
N ILE A 10 37.87 -10.84 -5.91
CA ILE A 10 37.49 -9.40 -5.88
C ILE A 10 36.55 -9.08 -7.05
N ILE A 11 36.85 -9.58 -8.26
CA ILE A 11 36.00 -9.35 -9.44
C ILE A 11 34.60 -9.95 -9.23
N VAL A 12 34.54 -11.20 -8.74
CA VAL A 12 33.26 -11.86 -8.46
C VAL A 12 32.46 -11.07 -7.40
N PHE A 13 33.12 -10.63 -6.33
CA PHE A 13 32.49 -9.82 -5.29
C PHE A 13 31.93 -8.52 -5.85
N LEU A 14 32.68 -7.78 -6.67
CA LEU A 14 32.25 -6.55 -7.31
C LEU A 14 31.06 -6.77 -8.26
N LEU A 15 31.08 -7.87 -9.02
CA LEU A 15 29.97 -8.25 -9.90
C LEU A 15 28.71 -8.55 -9.10
N VAL A 16 28.81 -9.31 -8.02
CA VAL A 16 27.68 -9.61 -7.12
C VAL A 16 27.11 -8.30 -6.54
N MET A 17 27.96 -7.41 -6.04
CA MET A 17 27.54 -6.10 -5.52
C MET A 17 26.87 -5.24 -6.60
N LEU A 18 27.37 -5.27 -7.83
CA LEU A 18 26.78 -4.57 -8.97
C LEU A 18 25.39 -5.12 -9.30
N PHE A 19 25.23 -6.45 -9.36
CA PHE A 19 23.94 -7.08 -9.62
C PHE A 19 22.92 -6.80 -8.52
N ILE A 20 23.32 -6.81 -7.25
CA ILE A 20 22.45 -6.44 -6.12
C ILE A 20 22.00 -4.97 -6.30
N ARG A 21 22.92 -4.07 -6.61
CA ARG A 21 22.63 -2.64 -6.78
C ARG A 21 21.70 -2.36 -7.96
N ILE A 22 21.91 -3.04 -9.10
CA ILE A 22 21.04 -2.94 -10.27
C ILE A 22 19.64 -3.51 -9.95
N GLY A 23 19.56 -4.60 -9.19
CA GLY A 23 18.29 -5.16 -8.75
C GLY A 23 17.50 -4.22 -7.83
N GLN A 24 18.19 -3.49 -6.97
CA GLN A 24 17.59 -2.51 -6.05
C GLN A 24 17.18 -1.20 -6.73
N THR A 25 17.78 -0.83 -7.87
CA THR A 25 17.45 0.41 -8.60
C THR A 25 16.25 0.29 -9.52
N ARG A 26 15.73 -0.92 -9.76
CA ARG A 26 14.51 -1.09 -10.56
C ARG A 26 13.30 -0.64 -9.75
N GLU A 27 12.54 0.31 -10.29
CA GLU A 27 11.27 0.70 -9.71
C GLU A 27 10.31 -0.50 -9.65
N VAL A 28 9.51 -0.55 -8.58
CA VAL A 28 8.40 -1.49 -8.49
C VAL A 28 7.44 -1.16 -9.64
N SER A 29 6.95 -2.17 -10.34
CA SER A 29 6.09 -2.03 -11.51
C SER A 29 4.80 -2.86 -11.41
N SER A 30 4.50 -3.37 -10.23
CA SER A 30 3.27 -4.14 -9.98
C SER A 30 2.97 -4.22 -8.48
N TYR A 31 1.73 -4.57 -8.16
CA TYR A 31 1.27 -4.84 -6.79
C TYR A 31 1.55 -6.28 -6.31
N LYS A 32 2.32 -7.06 -7.05
CA LYS A 32 2.54 -8.50 -6.77
C LYS A 32 3.06 -8.78 -5.36
N ASN A 33 3.88 -7.88 -4.83
CA ASN A 33 4.49 -8.02 -3.49
C ASN A 33 3.77 -7.20 -2.42
N LEU A 34 2.62 -6.61 -2.74
CA LEU A 34 1.79 -5.91 -1.77
C LEU A 34 1.01 -6.93 -0.93
N ASP A 35 1.11 -6.81 0.38
CA ASP A 35 0.36 -7.65 1.30
C ASP A 35 -1.13 -7.33 1.19
N MET A 36 -1.91 -8.28 0.71
CA MET A 36 -3.36 -8.15 0.58
C MET A 36 -4.04 -8.67 1.84
N ILE A 37 -4.97 -7.88 2.37
CA ILE A 37 -5.78 -8.20 3.54
C ILE A 37 -7.26 -8.23 3.18
N THR A 38 -8.05 -8.86 4.02
CA THR A 38 -9.51 -8.82 3.94
C THR A 38 -10.07 -7.71 4.82
N GLY A 39 -11.36 -7.38 4.63
CA GLY A 39 -12.01 -6.40 5.49
C GLY A 39 -12.01 -6.78 6.97
N GLU A 40 -12.05 -8.07 7.29
CA GLU A 40 -11.99 -8.58 8.67
C GLU A 40 -10.60 -8.41 9.30
N GLU A 41 -9.55 -8.41 8.47
CA GLU A 41 -8.17 -8.25 8.91
C GLU A 41 -7.73 -6.79 9.02
N MET A 42 -8.57 -5.86 8.60
CA MET A 42 -8.22 -4.45 8.44
C MET A 42 -7.72 -3.80 9.73
N PHE A 43 -8.27 -4.19 10.89
CA PHE A 43 -7.99 -3.56 12.17
C PHE A 43 -7.22 -4.45 13.16
N ILE A 44 -6.64 -5.55 12.69
CA ILE A 44 -5.92 -6.51 13.53
C ILE A 44 -4.46 -6.67 13.13
N GLN A 45 -3.94 -5.72 12.35
CA GLN A 45 -2.54 -5.73 11.96
C GLN A 45 -1.63 -5.42 13.17
N LYS A 46 -0.38 -5.89 13.09
CA LYS A 46 0.58 -5.78 14.20
C LYS A 46 1.26 -4.41 14.29
N ASP A 47 1.20 -3.65 13.19
CA ASP A 47 1.84 -2.34 13.10
C ASP A 47 0.98 -1.30 13.84
N ASP A 48 1.59 -0.42 14.62
CA ASP A 48 0.89 0.66 15.33
C ASP A 48 0.29 1.68 14.36
N GLN A 49 0.95 1.89 13.22
CA GLN A 49 0.50 2.75 12.14
C GLN A 49 0.72 2.08 10.78
N TYR A 50 -0.31 2.05 9.97
CA TYR A 50 -0.25 1.51 8.61
C TYR A 50 -1.30 2.13 7.71
N PHE A 51 -1.11 1.93 6.41
CA PHE A 51 -2.04 2.35 5.37
C PHE A 51 -2.78 1.16 4.80
N VAL A 52 -4.03 1.35 4.44
CA VAL A 52 -4.82 0.37 3.68
C VAL A 52 -5.33 1.04 2.42
N LEU A 53 -4.85 0.58 1.27
CA LEU A 53 -5.35 1.00 -0.04
C LEU A 53 -6.51 0.12 -0.45
N ILE A 54 -7.68 0.70 -0.55
CA ILE A 54 -8.90 0.05 -1.03
C ILE A 54 -9.04 0.36 -2.52
N TYR A 55 -8.85 -0.65 -3.35
CA TYR A 55 -8.73 -0.51 -4.79
C TYR A 55 -9.10 -1.82 -5.49
N SER A 56 -9.41 -1.78 -6.78
CA SER A 56 -9.72 -2.99 -7.55
C SER A 56 -8.49 -3.83 -7.85
N PHE A 57 -7.33 -3.19 -8.02
CA PHE A 57 -6.06 -3.80 -8.45
C PHE A 57 -6.17 -4.52 -9.82
N GLU A 58 -7.13 -4.11 -10.63
CA GLU A 58 -7.32 -4.59 -11.99
C GLU A 58 -6.58 -3.68 -12.96
N ASP A 59 -6.07 -4.28 -14.06
CA ASP A 59 -5.44 -3.53 -15.12
C ASP A 59 -6.46 -2.59 -15.78
N ASN A 60 -6.36 -1.31 -15.49
CA ASN A 60 -7.19 -0.27 -16.06
C ASN A 60 -6.30 0.83 -16.61
N LYS A 61 -6.38 1.03 -17.94
CA LYS A 61 -5.56 2.05 -18.63
C LYS A 61 -5.82 3.47 -18.13
N ASP A 62 -7.04 3.74 -17.66
CA ASP A 62 -7.42 5.05 -17.14
C ASP A 62 -6.73 5.35 -15.79
N LEU A 63 -6.28 4.30 -15.08
CA LEU A 63 -5.63 4.39 -13.78
C LEU A 63 -4.10 4.16 -13.83
N GLU A 64 -3.52 4.06 -15.02
CA GLU A 64 -2.07 3.82 -15.17
C GLU A 64 -1.21 4.89 -14.48
N SER A 65 -1.67 6.13 -14.48
CA SER A 65 -0.98 7.24 -13.80
C SER A 65 -1.01 7.08 -12.28
N PHE A 66 -2.14 6.64 -11.75
CA PHE A 66 -2.29 6.32 -10.33
C PHE A 66 -1.39 5.16 -9.93
N ASP A 67 -1.42 4.07 -10.69
CA ASP A 67 -0.58 2.90 -10.43
C ASP A 67 0.91 3.23 -10.42
N LYS A 68 1.37 4.03 -11.39
CA LYS A 68 2.76 4.52 -11.41
C LYS A 68 3.13 5.33 -10.16
N GLY A 69 2.22 6.15 -9.67
CA GLY A 69 2.39 6.90 -8.42
C GLY A 69 2.49 5.98 -7.20
N MET A 70 1.62 4.98 -7.13
CA MET A 70 1.64 3.95 -6.08
C MET A 70 2.93 3.12 -6.11
N TYR A 71 3.41 2.76 -7.29
CA TYR A 71 4.68 2.03 -7.44
C TYR A 71 5.88 2.83 -6.94
N LYS A 72 5.87 4.16 -7.04
CA LYS A 72 6.91 5.01 -6.43
C LYS A 72 6.90 4.89 -4.91
N TYR A 73 5.73 4.88 -4.30
CA TYR A 73 5.63 4.66 -2.85
C TYR A 73 6.10 3.25 -2.45
N LEU A 74 5.73 2.21 -3.20
CA LEU A 74 6.18 0.84 -2.96
C LEU A 74 7.70 0.71 -3.14
N THR A 75 8.27 1.39 -4.12
CA THR A 75 9.73 1.46 -4.32
C THR A 75 10.40 2.13 -3.11
N PHE A 76 9.84 3.26 -2.65
CA PHE A 76 10.30 3.94 -1.45
C PHE A 76 10.25 3.02 -0.22
N CYS A 77 9.18 2.28 -0.01
CA CYS A 77 9.06 1.32 1.10
C CYS A 77 10.11 0.23 1.03
N ARG A 78 10.36 -0.32 -0.15
CA ARG A 78 11.40 -1.34 -0.36
C ARG A 78 12.80 -0.82 -0.04
N ASP A 79 13.09 0.40 -0.44
CA ASP A 79 14.43 0.99 -0.36
C ASP A 79 14.71 1.66 1.00
N ASN A 80 13.69 1.89 1.81
CA ASN A 80 13.80 2.54 3.12
C ASN A 80 13.29 1.62 4.24
N GLY A 81 14.16 1.26 5.17
CA GLY A 81 13.81 0.36 6.28
C GLY A 81 12.80 0.91 7.28
N LYS A 82 12.67 2.26 7.37
CA LYS A 82 11.66 2.91 8.21
C LYS A 82 10.62 3.57 7.31
N HIS A 83 9.47 2.96 7.18
CA HIS A 83 8.34 3.45 6.40
C HIS A 83 7.03 3.01 7.05
N THR A 84 5.94 3.70 6.74
CA THR A 84 4.61 3.25 7.09
C THR A 84 4.20 2.13 6.13
N LYS A 85 3.85 0.97 6.65
CA LYS A 85 3.49 -0.19 5.86
C LYS A 85 2.19 0.06 5.11
N LEU A 86 2.11 -0.41 3.87
CA LEU A 86 0.93 -0.37 3.02
C LEU A 86 0.37 -1.77 2.85
N TYR A 87 -0.93 -1.91 3.09
CA TYR A 87 -1.71 -3.10 2.77
C TYR A 87 -2.68 -2.80 1.65
N GLY A 88 -3.03 -3.81 0.87
CA GLY A 88 -4.06 -3.72 -0.16
C GLY A 88 -5.34 -4.44 0.27
N LEU A 89 -6.50 -3.85 -0.01
CA LEU A 89 -7.80 -4.47 0.12
C LEU A 89 -8.50 -4.44 -1.23
N VAL A 90 -8.71 -5.62 -1.81
CA VAL A 90 -9.34 -5.74 -3.15
C VAL A 90 -10.84 -5.51 -3.03
N SER A 91 -11.32 -4.41 -3.60
CA SER A 91 -12.73 -4.01 -3.52
C SER A 91 -13.68 -5.00 -4.22
N SER A 92 -13.24 -5.63 -5.30
CA SER A 92 -14.05 -6.56 -6.11
C SER A 92 -14.21 -7.96 -5.52
N LYS A 93 -13.42 -8.33 -4.49
CA LYS A 93 -13.53 -9.66 -3.87
C LYS A 93 -14.83 -9.85 -3.09
N ALA A 94 -15.44 -11.02 -3.25
CA ALA A 94 -16.73 -11.35 -2.65
C ALA A 94 -16.73 -11.24 -1.11
N ASN A 95 -15.65 -11.64 -0.45
CA ASN A 95 -15.53 -11.56 1.02
C ASN A 95 -15.40 -10.13 1.55
N ASN A 96 -15.04 -9.16 0.69
CA ASN A 96 -14.92 -7.76 1.07
C ASN A 96 -16.20 -6.95 0.76
N ARG A 97 -17.18 -7.54 0.05
CA ARG A 97 -18.40 -6.83 -0.38
C ARG A 97 -19.21 -6.22 0.75
N LYS A 98 -19.17 -6.82 1.92
CA LYS A 98 -19.87 -6.29 3.11
C LYS A 98 -19.32 -4.95 3.59
N CYS A 99 -18.10 -4.59 3.19
CA CYS A 99 -17.49 -3.29 3.51
C CYS A 99 -18.01 -2.15 2.63
N PHE A 100 -18.72 -2.47 1.55
CA PHE A 100 -19.12 -1.50 0.53
C PHE A 100 -20.63 -1.33 0.46
N THR A 101 -21.03 -0.18 -0.04
CA THR A 101 -22.44 0.13 -0.30
C THR A 101 -22.59 0.99 -1.54
N THR A 102 -23.69 0.83 -2.22
CA THR A 102 -24.15 1.69 -3.31
C THR A 102 -25.20 2.69 -2.85
N SER A 103 -25.62 2.66 -1.58
CA SER A 103 -26.63 3.55 -1.07
C SER A 103 -26.23 5.01 -1.16
N SER A 104 -27.11 5.84 -1.69
CA SER A 104 -26.90 7.28 -1.77
C SER A 104 -26.91 7.96 -0.40
N GLU A 105 -27.49 7.32 0.60
CA GLU A 105 -27.54 7.81 1.99
C GLU A 105 -26.21 7.60 2.72
N GLN A 106 -25.36 6.74 2.21
CA GLN A 106 -24.05 6.54 2.76
C GLN A 106 -23.12 7.67 2.35
N ILE A 107 -22.48 8.23 3.32
CA ILE A 107 -21.47 9.27 3.15
C ILE A 107 -20.10 8.60 3.16
N ASP A 108 -19.27 8.91 2.23
CA ASP A 108 -17.86 8.59 2.30
C ASP A 108 -17.18 9.63 3.20
N GLY A 109 -16.35 9.15 4.07
CA GLY A 109 -15.57 10.02 4.93
C GLY A 109 -15.49 9.59 6.38
N ALA A 110 -14.74 10.35 7.15
CA ALA A 110 -14.42 10.02 8.55
C ALA A 110 -15.66 9.82 9.44
N LYS A 111 -16.78 10.43 9.11
CA LYS A 111 -18.03 10.27 9.87
C LYS A 111 -18.62 8.86 9.79
N GLN A 112 -18.24 8.08 8.78
CA GLN A 112 -18.69 6.70 8.61
C GLN A 112 -17.76 5.69 9.26
N PHE A 113 -16.54 6.10 9.57
CA PHE A 113 -15.57 5.21 10.20
C PHE A 113 -15.69 5.36 11.71
N PRO A 114 -16.02 4.27 12.41
CA PRO A 114 -16.01 4.30 13.87
C PRO A 114 -14.61 4.61 14.39
N ASN A 115 -14.53 5.24 15.54
CA ASN A 115 -13.24 5.60 16.14
C ASN A 115 -12.41 4.38 16.53
N ALA A 116 -13.07 3.30 16.94
CA ALA A 116 -12.41 2.04 17.22
C ALA A 116 -13.29 0.89 16.70
N LEU A 117 -12.66 -0.04 15.98
CA LEU A 117 -13.30 -1.26 15.49
C LEU A 117 -12.64 -2.47 16.12
N ASN A 118 -13.48 -3.41 16.53
CA ASN A 118 -13.01 -4.71 16.99
C ASN A 118 -12.77 -5.65 15.80
N GLU A 119 -12.05 -6.73 16.05
CA GLU A 119 -11.85 -7.78 15.08
C GLU A 119 -13.18 -8.28 14.51
N GLY A 120 -13.24 -8.51 13.22
CA GLY A 120 -14.42 -9.00 12.54
C GLY A 120 -15.55 -7.99 12.31
N GLN A 121 -15.40 -6.73 12.71
CA GLN A 121 -16.41 -5.68 12.55
C GLN A 121 -16.25 -4.85 11.26
N SER A 122 -15.63 -5.38 10.25
CA SER A 122 -15.42 -4.68 8.97
C SER A 122 -16.74 -4.31 8.25
N ASP A 123 -17.81 -4.98 8.55
CA ASP A 123 -19.14 -4.70 8.00
C ASP A 123 -19.74 -3.36 8.48
N VAL A 124 -19.22 -2.79 9.56
CA VAL A 124 -19.60 -1.42 10.00
C VAL A 124 -18.95 -0.32 9.17
N LEU A 125 -17.92 -0.66 8.39
CA LEU A 125 -17.24 0.24 7.47
C LEU A 125 -18.03 0.45 6.18
N LYS A 126 -19.09 1.11 6.15
CA LYS A 126 -19.87 1.30 4.91
C LYS A 126 -19.21 2.32 3.97
N ILE A 127 -18.34 1.83 3.10
CA ILE A 127 -17.61 2.63 2.12
C ILE A 127 -18.39 2.69 0.81
N LYS A 128 -18.54 3.88 0.26
CA LYS A 128 -19.17 4.08 -1.03
C LYS A 128 -18.25 3.62 -2.16
N GLU A 129 -18.74 2.75 -3.02
CA GLU A 129 -17.91 2.26 -4.16
C GLU A 129 -17.44 3.40 -5.07
N SER A 130 -18.24 4.45 -5.21
CA SER A 130 -17.87 5.64 -6.00
C SER A 130 -16.74 6.47 -5.42
N SER A 131 -16.34 6.21 -4.16
CA SER A 131 -15.24 6.90 -3.49
C SER A 131 -13.89 6.21 -3.68
N LEU A 132 -13.85 5.12 -4.41
CA LEU A 132 -12.61 4.39 -4.69
C LEU A 132 -11.82 5.04 -5.84
N PRO A 133 -10.48 4.98 -5.82
CA PRO A 133 -9.64 4.38 -4.78
C PRO A 133 -9.65 5.20 -3.48
N MET A 134 -9.50 4.52 -2.35
CA MET A 134 -9.44 5.13 -1.03
C MET A 134 -8.23 4.62 -0.24
N LEU A 135 -7.53 5.52 0.41
CA LEU A 135 -6.44 5.21 1.34
C LEU A 135 -6.89 5.51 2.76
N LEU A 136 -6.90 4.50 3.61
CA LEU A 136 -7.13 4.65 5.04
C LEU A 136 -5.79 4.79 5.76
N VAL A 137 -5.70 5.76 6.65
CA VAL A 137 -4.60 5.90 7.61
C VAL A 137 -5.07 5.35 8.93
N ILE A 138 -4.50 4.22 9.35
CA ILE A 138 -4.89 3.53 10.56
C ILE A 138 -3.77 3.68 11.59
N GLU A 139 -4.14 4.02 12.80
CA GLU A 139 -3.25 4.16 13.94
C GLU A 139 -3.93 3.57 15.18
N ASN A 140 -3.23 2.66 15.86
CA ASN A 140 -3.75 1.95 17.04
C ASN A 140 -5.12 1.29 16.79
N ASN A 141 -5.28 0.67 15.62
CA ASN A 141 -6.51 0.02 15.16
C ASN A 141 -7.72 0.96 15.00
N GLU A 142 -7.48 2.26 14.84
CA GLU A 142 -8.49 3.25 14.55
C GLU A 142 -8.21 3.96 13.22
N VAL A 143 -9.25 4.28 12.46
CA VAL A 143 -9.11 5.15 11.28
C VAL A 143 -8.88 6.58 11.76
N LYS A 144 -7.69 7.12 11.53
CA LYS A 144 -7.36 8.52 11.85
C LYS A 144 -7.78 9.48 10.77
N GLU A 145 -7.53 9.12 9.53
CA GLU A 145 -7.93 9.90 8.37
C GLU A 145 -8.08 8.99 7.14
N HIS A 146 -8.67 9.51 6.11
CA HIS A 146 -8.77 8.84 4.82
C HIS A 146 -8.49 9.82 3.69
N LYS A 147 -8.08 9.29 2.55
CA LYS A 147 -7.86 10.03 1.32
C LYS A 147 -8.66 9.37 0.21
N THR A 148 -9.38 10.18 -0.54
CA THR A 148 -10.32 9.70 -1.56
C THR A 148 -9.89 10.19 -2.93
N GLY A 149 -9.85 9.26 -3.88
CA GLY A 149 -9.45 9.54 -5.25
C GLY A 149 -7.93 9.63 -5.45
N GLU A 150 -7.53 9.50 -6.71
CA GLU A 150 -6.15 9.34 -7.12
C GLU A 150 -5.24 10.48 -6.67
N ASN A 151 -5.67 11.72 -6.94
CA ASN A 151 -4.85 12.90 -6.71
C ASN A 151 -4.59 13.14 -5.22
N GLU A 152 -5.60 12.96 -4.38
CA GLU A 152 -5.47 13.15 -2.94
C GLU A 152 -4.54 12.10 -2.32
N ILE A 153 -4.69 10.84 -2.74
CA ILE A 153 -3.84 9.73 -2.29
C ILE A 153 -2.38 9.98 -2.69
N LEU A 154 -2.13 10.29 -3.96
CA LEU A 154 -0.76 10.48 -4.44
C LEU A 154 -0.09 11.71 -3.81
N SER A 155 -0.83 12.79 -3.61
CA SER A 155 -0.32 13.98 -2.92
C SER A 155 0.07 13.65 -1.48
N TYR A 156 -0.81 12.95 -0.76
CA TYR A 156 -0.55 12.53 0.61
C TYR A 156 0.69 11.63 0.73
N LEU A 157 0.80 10.60 -0.12
CA LEU A 157 1.96 9.70 -0.11
C LEU A 157 3.27 10.42 -0.49
N LYS A 158 3.20 11.39 -1.39
CA LYS A 158 4.36 12.24 -1.72
C LYS A 158 4.84 13.03 -0.50
N ASP A 159 3.92 13.59 0.28
CA ASP A 159 4.24 14.32 1.51
C ASP A 159 4.82 13.38 2.58
N VAL A 160 4.30 12.16 2.69
CA VAL A 160 4.84 11.11 3.59
C VAL A 160 6.28 10.78 3.22
N MET A 161 6.58 10.61 1.93
CA MET A 161 7.94 10.33 1.45
C MET A 161 8.91 11.50 1.67
N ALA A 162 8.42 12.74 1.65
CA ALA A 162 9.24 13.93 1.81
C ALA A 162 9.60 14.26 3.27
N LYS A 163 8.85 13.72 4.24
CA LYS A 163 9.05 13.99 5.69
C LYS A 163 10.20 13.21 6.32
N LYS A 164 11.02 12.55 5.53
CA LYS A 164 12.18 11.76 5.99
C LYS A 164 13.50 12.48 5.83
#